data_d8740ecdc2ef8746dab45695cd7ac315
#
_entry.id   d8740ecdc2ef8746dab45695cd7ac315
#
_cell.length_a   1.000
_cell.length_b   1.000
_cell.length_c   1.000
_cell.angle_alpha   90.00
_cell.angle_beta   90.00
_cell.angle_gamma   90.00
#
_symmetry.space_group_name_H-M   'P 1'
#
loop_
_entity.id
_entity.type
_entity.pdbx_description
1 polymer ?
#
loop_
_entity_poly.entity_id
_entity_poly.type
_entity_poly.pdbx_seq_one_letter_code
_entity_poly.pdbx_strand_id
1 'polypeptide(L)'
;MSKLIGMAADHAGYELKEALKPVLAEMGYEVKDFGTHSTDSMDYPDVAHPLANGVQNGEFCCGIAICGSGNGISMTINKHKGVRAALCWTTELAALARQHNDANVLSLPARFIPQELAVEIVKTYLSTDFEGGRHQRRVEKIDCEIGRAHV
;
A
#
# COMPACT_ATOMS: atom_id res chain seq x y z
N MET A 1 15.83 -4.09 10.76
CA MET A 1 14.51 -3.81 10.18
C MET A 1 14.15 -4.85 9.14
N SER A 2 12.89 -5.21 9.12
CA SER A 2 12.39 -6.15 8.12
C SER A 2 12.55 -5.60 6.71
N LYS A 3 12.92 -6.47 5.77
CA LYS A 3 12.94 -6.18 4.33
C LYS A 3 11.83 -6.93 3.60
N LEU A 4 10.83 -7.41 4.34
CA LEU A 4 9.70 -8.14 3.78
C LEU A 4 8.56 -7.19 3.47
N ILE A 5 8.11 -7.18 2.21
CA ILE A 5 6.96 -6.40 1.74
C ILE A 5 5.81 -7.36 1.44
N GLY A 6 4.61 -7.03 1.91
CA GLY A 6 3.42 -7.73 1.48
C GLY A 6 2.86 -7.10 0.20
N MET A 7 2.45 -7.92 -0.75
CA MET A 7 1.82 -7.44 -1.99
C MET A 7 0.47 -8.11 -2.21
N ALA A 8 -0.48 -7.33 -2.70
CA ALA A 8 -1.79 -7.81 -3.10
C ALA A 8 -2.28 -7.04 -4.31
N ALA A 9 -2.91 -7.72 -5.25
CA ALA A 9 -3.51 -7.09 -6.42
C ALA A 9 -4.73 -7.89 -6.87
N ASP A 10 -5.71 -7.19 -7.45
CA ASP A 10 -6.77 -7.87 -8.17
C ASP A 10 -6.32 -8.19 -9.59
N HIS A 11 -7.23 -8.72 -10.42
CA HIS A 11 -6.93 -9.09 -11.80
C HIS A 11 -6.44 -7.91 -12.65
N ALA A 12 -6.91 -6.68 -12.38
CA ALA A 12 -6.45 -5.49 -13.10
C ALA A 12 -5.02 -5.08 -12.68
N GLY A 13 -4.62 -5.39 -11.47
CA GLY A 13 -3.30 -5.08 -10.93
C GLY A 13 -2.29 -6.20 -11.03
N TYR A 14 -2.70 -7.39 -11.46
CA TYR A 14 -1.85 -8.58 -11.48
C TYR A 14 -0.55 -8.37 -12.28
N GLU A 15 -0.65 -7.86 -13.50
CA GLU A 15 0.53 -7.69 -14.34
C GLU A 15 1.51 -6.68 -13.74
N LEU A 16 1.00 -5.59 -13.20
CA LEU A 16 1.84 -4.59 -12.53
C LEU A 16 2.51 -5.18 -11.28
N LYS A 17 1.76 -5.96 -10.49
CA LYS A 17 2.33 -6.65 -9.33
C LYS A 17 3.52 -7.52 -9.72
N GLU A 18 3.34 -8.33 -10.77
CA GLU A 18 4.42 -9.19 -11.25
C GLU A 18 5.61 -8.40 -11.78
N ALA A 19 5.36 -7.29 -12.47
CA ALA A 19 6.42 -6.42 -12.98
C ALA A 19 7.22 -5.73 -11.87
N LEU A 20 6.59 -5.44 -10.73
CA LEU A 20 7.26 -4.80 -9.60
C LEU A 20 8.13 -5.75 -8.77
N LYS A 21 7.86 -7.05 -8.80
CA LYS A 21 8.64 -8.01 -8.01
C LYS A 21 10.15 -7.96 -8.30
N PRO A 22 10.61 -7.98 -9.57
CA PRO A 22 12.05 -7.86 -9.84
C PRO A 22 12.64 -6.54 -9.36
N VAL A 23 11.89 -5.45 -9.45
CA VAL A 23 12.32 -4.13 -8.99
C VAL A 23 12.58 -4.17 -7.49
N LEU A 24 11.66 -4.76 -6.73
CA LEU A 24 11.79 -4.87 -5.28
C LEU A 24 12.96 -5.79 -4.88
N ALA A 25 13.12 -6.91 -5.60
CA ALA A 25 14.23 -7.82 -5.35
C ALA A 25 15.58 -7.14 -5.58
N GLU A 26 15.70 -6.35 -6.64
CA GLU A 26 16.92 -5.59 -6.94
C GLU A 26 17.22 -4.55 -5.86
N MET A 27 16.18 -4.00 -5.22
CA MET A 27 16.32 -3.08 -4.09
C MET A 27 16.61 -3.77 -2.75
N GLY A 28 16.67 -5.10 -2.73
CA GLY A 28 16.99 -5.87 -1.53
C GLY A 28 15.79 -6.29 -0.70
N TYR A 29 14.58 -6.20 -1.24
CA TYR A 29 13.37 -6.61 -0.53
C TYR A 29 12.94 -8.01 -0.90
N GLU A 30 12.36 -8.71 0.07
CA GLU A 30 11.62 -9.95 -0.16
C GLU A 30 10.13 -9.62 -0.22
N VAL A 31 9.35 -10.44 -0.92
CA VAL A 31 7.93 -10.21 -1.14
C VAL A 31 7.13 -11.42 -0.67
N LYS A 32 6.07 -11.16 0.11
CA LYS A 32 5.01 -12.13 0.37
C LYS A 32 3.81 -11.73 -0.49
N ASP A 33 3.47 -12.57 -1.45
CA ASP A 33 2.43 -12.32 -2.44
C ASP A 33 1.12 -12.98 -2.01
N PHE A 34 0.11 -12.17 -1.69
CA PHE A 34 -1.22 -12.65 -1.29
C PHE A 34 -2.13 -12.93 -2.48
N GLY A 35 -1.65 -12.73 -3.70
CA GLY A 35 -2.46 -12.89 -4.91
C GLY A 35 -2.91 -11.51 -5.44
N THR A 36 -3.69 -11.51 -6.54
CA THR A 36 -4.12 -12.70 -7.28
C THR A 36 -2.97 -13.27 -8.11
N HIS A 37 -3.19 -14.46 -8.71
CA HIS A 37 -2.14 -15.15 -9.46
C HIS A 37 -2.50 -15.33 -10.95
N SER A 38 -3.49 -14.60 -11.42
CA SER A 38 -3.89 -14.60 -12.83
C SER A 38 -4.66 -13.33 -13.18
N THR A 39 -5.01 -13.19 -14.46
CA THR A 39 -5.85 -12.08 -14.93
C THR A 39 -7.34 -12.39 -14.87
N ASP A 40 -7.72 -13.54 -14.34
CA ASP A 40 -9.13 -13.91 -14.18
C ASP A 40 -9.79 -13.02 -13.13
N SER A 41 -11.01 -12.57 -13.42
CA SER A 41 -11.75 -11.67 -12.54
C SER A 41 -11.88 -12.25 -11.13
N MET A 42 -11.62 -11.42 -10.14
CA MET A 42 -11.73 -11.80 -8.72
C MET A 42 -12.04 -10.55 -7.90
N ASP A 43 -12.40 -10.76 -6.64
CA ASP A 43 -12.77 -9.67 -5.74
C ASP A 43 -11.55 -9.16 -4.96
N TYR A 44 -11.23 -7.87 -5.11
CA TYR A 44 -10.05 -7.28 -4.48
C TYR A 44 -10.03 -7.40 -2.95
N PRO A 45 -11.18 -7.37 -2.22
CA PRO A 45 -11.12 -7.51 -0.76
C PRO A 45 -10.54 -8.84 -0.30
N ASP A 46 -10.67 -9.90 -1.08
CA ASP A 46 -10.17 -11.23 -0.72
C ASP A 46 -8.66 -11.27 -0.56
N VAL A 47 -7.92 -10.42 -1.27
CA VAL A 47 -6.47 -10.31 -1.14
C VAL A 47 -6.05 -9.11 -0.29
N ALA A 48 -6.90 -8.08 -0.21
CA ALA A 48 -6.62 -6.86 0.54
C ALA A 48 -6.65 -7.10 2.05
N HIS A 49 -7.64 -7.83 2.55
CA HIS A 49 -7.75 -8.10 3.99
C HIS A 49 -6.56 -8.88 4.54
N PRO A 50 -6.10 -9.97 3.90
CA PRO A 50 -4.90 -10.66 4.38
C PRO A 50 -3.65 -9.78 4.41
N LEU A 51 -3.46 -8.93 3.38
CA LEU A 51 -2.35 -7.98 3.39
C LEU A 51 -2.46 -7.02 4.56
N ALA A 52 -3.63 -6.43 4.76
CA ALA A 52 -3.86 -5.48 5.84
C ALA A 52 -3.63 -6.11 7.22
N ASN A 53 -4.08 -7.35 7.41
CA ASN A 53 -3.84 -8.09 8.65
C ASN A 53 -2.34 -8.26 8.92
N GLY A 54 -1.56 -8.57 7.89
CA GLY A 54 -0.12 -8.72 8.01
C GLY A 54 0.57 -7.40 8.37
N VAL A 55 0.15 -6.31 7.76
CA VAL A 55 0.67 -4.97 8.09
C VAL A 55 0.31 -4.60 9.53
N GLN A 56 -0.93 -4.83 9.92
CA GLN A 56 -1.42 -4.54 11.28
C GLN A 56 -0.63 -5.32 12.34
N ASN A 57 -0.26 -6.55 12.03
CA ASN A 57 0.48 -7.42 12.95
C ASN A 57 1.99 -7.18 12.94
N GLY A 58 2.49 -6.23 12.13
CA GLY A 58 3.91 -5.94 12.06
C GLY A 58 4.73 -6.95 11.27
N GLU A 59 4.09 -7.79 10.45
CA GLU A 59 4.77 -8.79 9.63
C GLU A 59 5.64 -8.18 8.54
N PHE A 60 5.23 -7.04 8.01
CA PHE A 60 5.90 -6.38 6.89
C PHE A 60 6.45 -5.01 7.27
N CYS A 61 7.52 -4.58 6.58
CA CYS A 61 7.95 -3.20 6.67
C CYS A 61 6.93 -2.26 6.04
N CYS A 62 6.22 -2.73 5.02
CA CYS A 62 5.10 -2.02 4.39
C CYS A 62 4.36 -2.98 3.45
N GLY A 63 3.24 -2.50 2.90
CA GLY A 63 2.47 -3.22 1.89
C GLY A 63 2.40 -2.44 0.59
N ILE A 64 2.18 -3.16 -0.51
CA ILE A 64 1.87 -2.58 -1.82
C ILE A 64 0.61 -3.27 -2.33
N ALA A 65 -0.41 -2.46 -2.65
CA ALA A 65 -1.72 -2.94 -3.05
C ALA A 65 -2.12 -2.30 -4.37
N ILE A 66 -2.63 -3.10 -5.30
CA ILE A 66 -2.90 -2.64 -6.66
C ILE A 66 -4.27 -3.12 -7.12
N CYS A 67 -5.08 -2.21 -7.62
CA CYS A 67 -6.28 -2.57 -8.39
C CYS A 67 -6.43 -1.58 -9.55
N GLY A 68 -7.49 -1.68 -10.31
CA GLY A 68 -7.66 -0.86 -11.52
C GLY A 68 -7.55 0.64 -11.26
N SER A 69 -8.34 1.16 -10.33
CA SER A 69 -8.29 2.58 -9.93
C SER A 69 -7.50 2.80 -8.63
N GLY A 70 -7.22 1.73 -7.90
CA GLY A 70 -6.62 1.81 -6.58
C GLY A 70 -7.62 2.17 -5.47
N ASN A 71 -8.84 2.60 -5.82
CA ASN A 71 -9.82 3.07 -4.85
C ASN A 71 -10.34 1.97 -3.94
N GLY A 72 -10.89 0.92 -4.53
CA GLY A 72 -11.53 -0.15 -3.76
C GLY A 72 -10.56 -0.86 -2.82
N ILE A 73 -9.37 -1.16 -3.31
CA ILE A 73 -8.38 -1.85 -2.48
C ILE A 73 -7.89 -0.95 -1.33
N SER A 74 -7.74 0.35 -1.58
CA SER A 74 -7.39 1.31 -0.53
C SER A 74 -8.48 1.42 0.53
N MET A 75 -9.74 1.51 0.10
CA MET A 75 -10.88 1.58 1.02
C MET A 75 -10.95 0.36 1.92
N THR A 76 -10.72 -0.82 1.34
CA THR A 76 -10.74 -2.08 2.09
C THR A 76 -9.63 -2.11 3.15
N ILE A 77 -8.42 -1.80 2.74
CA ILE A 77 -7.25 -1.83 3.61
C ILE A 77 -7.39 -0.82 4.75
N ASN A 78 -7.93 0.36 4.48
CA ASN A 78 -8.10 1.41 5.48
C ASN A 78 -9.18 1.12 6.52
N LYS A 79 -9.92 0.03 6.39
CA LYS A 79 -10.83 -0.44 7.46
C LYS A 79 -10.09 -1.11 8.61
N HIS A 80 -8.82 -1.40 8.45
CA HIS A 80 -8.01 -2.07 9.46
C HIS A 80 -7.30 -1.04 10.33
N LYS A 81 -7.48 -1.14 11.65
CA LYS A 81 -6.88 -0.21 12.59
C LYS A 81 -5.36 -0.25 12.51
N GLY A 82 -4.74 0.92 12.47
CA GLY A 82 -3.28 1.04 12.38
C GLY A 82 -2.73 0.86 10.98
N VAL A 83 -3.59 0.65 9.97
CA VAL A 83 -3.16 0.52 8.59
C VAL A 83 -3.58 1.76 7.82
N ARG A 84 -2.62 2.38 7.14
CA ARG A 84 -2.82 3.62 6.39
C ARG A 84 -2.37 3.42 4.95
N ALA A 85 -3.32 3.12 4.08
CA ALA A 85 -3.08 2.96 2.65
C ALA A 85 -3.26 4.30 1.95
N ALA A 86 -2.25 4.72 1.22
CA ALA A 86 -2.26 5.94 0.44
C ALA A 86 -2.29 5.61 -1.04
N LEU A 87 -3.30 6.12 -1.74
CA LEU A 87 -3.42 5.98 -3.19
C LEU A 87 -2.56 7.05 -3.87
N CYS A 88 -1.52 6.61 -4.58
CA CYS A 88 -0.56 7.50 -5.19
C CYS A 88 -0.46 7.27 -6.70
N TRP A 89 -0.54 8.33 -7.48
CA TRP A 89 -0.38 8.28 -8.93
C TRP A 89 0.70 9.23 -9.44
N THR A 90 1.46 9.83 -8.51
CA THR A 90 2.66 10.61 -8.81
C THR A 90 3.71 10.33 -7.75
N THR A 91 4.97 10.60 -8.07
CA THR A 91 6.05 10.47 -7.08
C THR A 91 5.90 11.48 -5.95
N GLU A 92 5.38 12.66 -6.23
CA GLU A 92 5.12 13.68 -5.21
C GLU A 92 4.14 13.18 -4.17
N LEU A 93 3.03 12.55 -4.60
CA LEU A 93 2.04 11.98 -3.67
C LEU A 93 2.65 10.87 -2.81
N ALA A 94 3.51 10.05 -3.40
CA ALA A 94 4.18 8.98 -2.67
C ALA A 94 5.11 9.53 -1.59
N ALA A 95 5.85 10.59 -1.90
CA ALA A 95 6.71 11.26 -0.93
C ALA A 95 5.88 11.83 0.22
N LEU A 96 4.79 12.54 -0.09
CA LEU A 96 3.92 13.15 0.92
C LEU A 96 3.23 12.07 1.79
N ALA A 97 2.84 10.95 1.19
CA ALA A 97 2.23 9.86 1.94
C ALA A 97 3.14 9.35 3.04
N ARG A 98 4.45 9.33 2.79
CA ARG A 98 5.44 8.96 3.80
C ARG A 98 5.73 10.11 4.76
N GLN A 99 6.10 11.26 4.24
CA GLN A 99 6.55 12.40 5.03
C GLN A 99 5.48 12.89 6.01
N HIS A 100 4.23 12.95 5.57
CA HIS A 100 3.15 13.55 6.36
C HIS A 100 2.23 12.53 7.01
N ASN A 101 2.00 11.39 6.37
CA ASN A 101 0.95 10.47 6.81
C ASN A 101 1.48 9.14 7.34
N ASP A 102 2.77 8.91 7.25
CA ASP A 102 3.39 7.64 7.67
C ASP A 102 2.62 6.45 7.08
N ALA A 103 2.27 6.55 5.80
CA ALA A 103 1.52 5.50 5.12
C ALA A 103 2.33 4.20 5.14
N ASN A 104 1.70 3.13 5.60
CA ASN A 104 2.33 1.81 5.67
C ASN A 104 1.85 0.85 4.57
N VAL A 105 0.94 1.32 3.71
CA VAL A 105 0.57 0.64 2.47
C VAL A 105 0.55 1.67 1.35
N LEU A 106 1.22 1.35 0.25
CA LEU A 106 1.15 2.12 -0.98
C LEU A 106 0.12 1.47 -1.90
N SER A 107 -0.88 2.23 -2.35
CA SER A 107 -1.88 1.74 -3.31
C SER A 107 -1.63 2.37 -4.67
N LEU A 108 -1.76 1.56 -5.73
CA LEU A 108 -1.47 1.99 -7.11
C LEU A 108 -2.68 1.74 -8.02
N PRO A 109 -3.01 2.71 -8.91
CA PRO A 109 -4.09 2.58 -9.86
C PRO A 109 -3.57 2.03 -11.20
N ALA A 110 -3.52 0.71 -11.34
CA ALA A 110 -2.86 0.05 -12.48
C ALA A 110 -3.34 0.51 -13.86
N ARG A 111 -4.63 0.87 -13.99
CA ARG A 111 -5.18 1.29 -15.28
C ARG A 111 -4.92 2.75 -15.63
N PHE A 112 -4.37 3.53 -14.71
CA PHE A 112 -4.23 4.97 -14.86
C PHE A 112 -2.79 5.47 -14.86
N ILE A 113 -1.82 4.58 -14.63
CA ILE A 113 -0.41 4.95 -14.65
C ILE A 113 0.38 3.93 -15.49
N PRO A 114 1.40 4.40 -16.25
CA PRO A 114 2.29 3.47 -16.93
C PRO A 114 3.23 2.78 -15.95
N GLN A 115 3.78 1.64 -16.36
CA GLN A 115 4.66 0.84 -15.50
C GLN A 115 5.88 1.63 -15.02
N GLU A 116 6.50 2.42 -15.90
CA GLU A 116 7.67 3.23 -15.55
C GLU A 116 7.38 4.19 -14.40
N LEU A 117 6.21 4.81 -14.42
CA LEU A 117 5.79 5.70 -13.36
C LEU A 117 5.53 4.94 -12.06
N ALA A 118 4.91 3.76 -12.16
CA ALA A 118 4.69 2.91 -10.97
C ALA A 118 6.01 2.54 -10.30
N VAL A 119 7.04 2.21 -11.07
CA VAL A 119 8.37 1.92 -10.55
C VAL A 119 8.95 3.12 -9.79
N GLU A 120 8.84 4.32 -10.37
CA GLU A 120 9.34 5.55 -9.72
C GLU A 120 8.56 5.87 -8.45
N ILE A 121 7.24 5.66 -8.46
CA ILE A 121 6.39 5.85 -7.27
C ILE A 121 6.82 4.90 -6.15
N VAL A 122 7.04 3.62 -6.47
CA VAL A 122 7.47 2.62 -5.50
C VAL A 122 8.84 2.98 -4.90
N LYS A 123 9.79 3.35 -5.75
CA LYS A 123 11.14 3.76 -5.29
C LYS A 123 11.07 4.98 -4.37
N THR A 124 10.27 5.97 -4.73
CA THR A 124 10.09 7.18 -3.91
C THR A 124 9.46 6.82 -2.56
N TYR A 125 8.41 6.02 -2.58
CA TYR A 125 7.73 5.57 -1.35
C TYR A 125 8.71 4.85 -0.42
N LEU A 126 9.48 3.91 -0.94
CA LEU A 126 10.38 3.09 -0.13
C LEU A 126 11.62 3.85 0.39
N SER A 127 11.98 4.95 -0.25
CA SER A 127 13.16 5.73 0.12
C SER A 127 12.84 7.00 0.92
N THR A 128 11.58 7.23 1.27
CA THR A 128 11.15 8.44 1.98
C THR A 128 10.75 8.13 3.40
N ASP A 129 11.28 8.88 4.36
CA ASP A 129 11.01 8.69 5.78
C ASP A 129 9.84 9.57 6.25
N PHE A 130 9.21 9.15 7.34
CA PHE A 130 8.22 9.97 8.03
C PHE A 130 8.92 11.13 8.74
N GLU A 131 8.41 12.34 8.59
CA GLU A 131 8.98 13.52 9.20
C GLU A 131 8.68 13.65 10.69
N GLY A 132 7.62 13.04 11.17
CA GLY A 132 7.20 13.16 12.57
C GLY A 132 6.71 14.56 12.92
N GLY A 133 7.16 15.10 14.04
CA GLY A 133 6.77 16.45 14.45
C GLY A 133 5.27 16.64 14.55
N ARG A 134 4.76 17.72 13.96
CA ARG A 134 3.30 18.01 13.97
C ARG A 134 2.46 16.97 13.25
N HIS A 135 3.07 16.21 12.33
CA HIS A 135 2.36 15.17 11.59
C HIS A 135 2.03 13.97 12.47
N GLN A 136 2.85 13.66 13.46
CA GLN A 136 2.65 12.54 14.38
C GLN A 136 1.29 12.64 15.08
N ARG A 137 0.92 13.81 15.58
CA ARG A 137 -0.36 14.02 16.24
C ARG A 137 -1.53 13.73 15.30
N ARG A 138 -1.42 14.16 14.05
CA ARG A 138 -2.48 13.96 13.07
C ARG A 138 -2.61 12.49 12.67
N VAL A 139 -1.50 11.81 12.48
CA VAL A 139 -1.49 10.38 12.16
C VAL A 139 -2.15 9.57 13.28
N GLU A 140 -1.84 9.90 14.54
CA GLU A 140 -2.41 9.21 15.69
C GLU A 140 -3.94 9.37 15.81
N LYS A 141 -4.51 10.38 15.16
CA LYS A 141 -5.95 10.63 15.16
C LYS A 141 -6.69 10.01 13.99
N ILE A 142 -5.99 9.34 13.06
CA ILE A 142 -6.65 8.70 11.90
C ILE A 142 -7.54 7.55 12.36
N ASP A 143 -7.06 6.73 13.29
CA ASP A 143 -7.85 5.61 13.78
C ASP A 143 -8.97 6.11 14.68
N CYS A 144 -10.14 5.50 14.53
CA CYS A 144 -11.27 5.77 15.38
C CYS A 144 -11.93 4.46 15.82
N GLU A 145 -12.69 4.50 16.91
CA GLU A 145 -13.46 3.35 17.33
C GLU A 145 -14.86 3.44 16.71
N ILE A 146 -15.22 2.39 15.98
CA ILE A 146 -16.52 2.32 15.32
C ILE A 146 -17.63 2.30 16.37
N GLY A 147 -18.66 3.12 16.15
CA GLY A 147 -19.80 3.23 17.06
C GLY A 147 -19.58 4.17 18.23
N ARG A 148 -18.42 4.80 18.33
CA ARG A 148 -18.12 5.76 19.39
C ARG A 148 -18.39 7.18 18.92
N ALA A 149 -19.11 7.95 19.74
CA ALA A 149 -19.34 9.35 19.43
C ALA A 149 -18.03 10.15 19.59
N HIS A 150 -17.74 10.96 18.60
CA HIS A 150 -16.61 11.89 18.66
C HIS A 150 -17.12 13.24 19.14
N VAL A 151 -16.68 13.64 20.29
CA VAL A 151 -17.05 14.91 20.91
C VAL A 151 -15.84 15.83 20.97
#